data_444709346767740590af046e393c2c03
#
_entry.id   444709346767740590af046e393c2c03
#
_cell.length_a   1.000
_cell.length_b   1.000
_cell.length_c   1.000
_cell.angle_alpha   90.00
_cell.angle_beta   90.00
_cell.angle_gamma   90.00
#
_symmetry.space_group_name_H-M   'P 1'
#
loop_
_entity.id
_entity.type
_entity.pdbx_description
1 polymer ?
#
loop_
_entity_poly.entity_id
_entity_poly.type
_entity_poly.pdbx_seq_one_letter_code
_entity_poly.pdbx_strand_id
1 'polypeptide(L)'
;MFSRFAPLAAVCMLAPVGIAPLASADPPPDPAAAAAAAAPAPPPPDTGAVPSSPPGVLDTPDGWHVTVAGSNETLLPVAPLTTAVSSREYLVGGTFTGKVSGGGKTKLTGGTLEAGAQIGCGIVSDETEINPGLSFSPGIKIPFTGSAGDASLGTGISLQGKVYLKPGTVTIVPIDKKSFKGTGTRVTITGVRIKFDQCAGQSFIRTYATLTSSTDNTDDVITYLGVTKVV
;
A
#
# COMPACT_ATOMS: atom_id res chain seq x y z
N MET A 1 -45.56 -19.91 -40.71
CA MET A 1 -45.44 -19.36 -42.06
C MET A 1 -44.04 -19.57 -42.56
N PHE A 2 -43.99 -20.25 -43.66
CA PHE A 2 -42.87 -20.76 -44.43
C PHE A 2 -41.90 -19.65 -44.88
N SER A 3 -40.57 -19.88 -44.94
CA SER A 3 -39.80 -19.71 -46.17
C SER A 3 -38.44 -20.38 -46.06
N ARG A 4 -38.24 -21.26 -46.94
CA ARG A 4 -37.14 -22.05 -47.44
C ARG A 4 -36.11 -21.16 -48.11
N PHE A 5 -34.84 -21.50 -48.08
CA PHE A 5 -33.94 -21.39 -49.24
C PHE A 5 -32.89 -22.50 -49.29
N ALA A 6 -32.64 -22.92 -50.49
CA ALA A 6 -31.98 -24.12 -50.93
C ALA A 6 -30.44 -23.94 -51.14
N PRO A 7 -29.70 -25.04 -51.41
CA PRO A 7 -28.24 -25.08 -51.43
C PRO A 7 -27.66 -24.81 -52.83
N LEU A 8 -26.45 -24.25 -52.85
CA LEU A 8 -25.61 -24.19 -54.06
C LEU A 8 -24.50 -25.23 -53.96
N ALA A 9 -24.54 -26.18 -54.89
CA ALA A 9 -23.49 -27.17 -55.14
C ALA A 9 -22.34 -26.53 -55.94
N ALA A 10 -21.12 -26.70 -55.49
CA ALA A 10 -19.93 -26.39 -56.27
C ALA A 10 -19.14 -27.67 -56.54
N VAL A 11 -18.89 -27.90 -57.83
CA VAL A 11 -18.24 -29.06 -58.44
C VAL A 11 -16.72 -28.95 -58.17
N CYS A 12 -16.13 -30.02 -57.62
CA CYS A 12 -14.68 -30.19 -57.52
C CYS A 12 -14.12 -30.85 -58.79
N MET A 13 -13.18 -30.21 -59.45
CA MET A 13 -12.31 -30.82 -60.45
C MET A 13 -11.12 -31.51 -59.78
N LEU A 14 -10.96 -32.80 -60.02
CA LEU A 14 -9.79 -33.58 -59.61
C LEU A 14 -8.67 -33.39 -60.62
N ALA A 15 -7.49 -32.98 -60.17
CA ALA A 15 -6.23 -33.11 -60.90
C ALA A 15 -5.31 -34.08 -60.12
N PRO A 16 -4.58 -34.99 -60.80
CA PRO A 16 -3.67 -35.92 -60.14
C PRO A 16 -2.35 -35.19 -59.88
N VAL A 17 -1.97 -35.14 -58.62
CA VAL A 17 -0.67 -34.61 -58.16
C VAL A 17 0.29 -35.77 -57.91
N GLY A 18 1.42 -35.70 -58.58
CA GLY A 18 2.53 -36.64 -58.46
C GLY A 18 3.16 -36.61 -57.08
N ILE A 19 3.49 -37.79 -56.57
CA ILE A 19 4.12 -38.04 -55.27
C ILE A 19 5.62 -37.72 -55.41
N ALA A 20 6.07 -36.59 -54.83
CA ALA A 20 7.48 -36.30 -54.55
C ALA A 20 7.81 -36.76 -53.09
N PRO A 21 8.99 -37.38 -52.82
CA PRO A 21 9.37 -37.76 -51.47
C PRO A 21 9.60 -36.50 -50.65
N LEU A 22 8.87 -36.38 -49.51
CA LEU A 22 9.06 -35.37 -48.52
C LEU A 22 10.39 -35.62 -47.78
N ALA A 23 11.38 -34.75 -48.04
CA ALA A 23 12.53 -34.64 -47.17
C ALA A 23 12.03 -34.11 -45.80
N SER A 24 12.16 -34.92 -44.76
CA SER A 24 11.97 -34.45 -43.37
C SER A 24 13.05 -33.44 -43.05
N ALA A 25 12.73 -32.15 -43.19
CA ALA A 25 13.50 -31.12 -42.53
C ALA A 25 13.04 -31.07 -41.05
N ASP A 26 13.96 -31.23 -40.14
CA ASP A 26 13.68 -30.96 -38.73
C ASP A 26 13.07 -29.56 -38.59
N PRO A 27 11.95 -29.40 -37.86
CA PRO A 27 11.40 -28.06 -37.66
C PRO A 27 12.43 -27.18 -36.94
N PRO A 28 12.64 -25.93 -37.38
CA PRO A 28 13.52 -25.02 -36.70
C PRO A 28 13.04 -24.87 -35.24
N PRO A 29 13.96 -24.78 -34.27
CA PRO A 29 13.58 -24.63 -32.88
C PRO A 29 12.65 -23.42 -32.71
N ASP A 30 11.54 -23.64 -32.06
CA ASP A 30 10.52 -22.63 -31.80
C ASP A 30 11.15 -21.39 -31.14
N PRO A 31 11.13 -20.21 -31.77
CA PRO A 31 11.72 -19.00 -31.16
C PRO A 31 11.07 -18.64 -29.83
N ALA A 32 9.85 -19.10 -29.57
CA ALA A 32 9.19 -18.94 -28.29
C ALA A 32 9.82 -19.79 -27.17
N ALA A 33 10.30 -21.00 -27.49
CA ALA A 33 11.00 -21.86 -26.52
C ALA A 33 12.38 -21.30 -26.17
N ALA A 34 13.11 -20.73 -27.16
CA ALA A 34 14.39 -20.07 -26.92
C ALA A 34 14.24 -18.77 -26.11
N ALA A 35 13.16 -18.00 -26.33
CA ALA A 35 12.88 -16.80 -25.57
C ALA A 35 12.46 -17.12 -24.12
N ALA A 36 11.75 -18.22 -23.88
CA ALA A 36 11.37 -18.65 -22.52
C ALA A 36 12.59 -19.09 -21.69
N ALA A 37 13.60 -19.67 -22.32
CA ALA A 37 14.86 -20.06 -21.64
C ALA A 37 15.76 -18.88 -21.26
N ALA A 38 15.56 -17.70 -21.88
CA ALA A 38 16.33 -16.49 -21.63
C ALA A 38 15.63 -15.48 -20.72
N ALA A 39 14.42 -15.75 -20.26
CA ALA A 39 13.72 -14.85 -19.34
C ALA A 39 14.41 -14.87 -17.95
N PRO A 40 14.79 -13.71 -17.41
CA PRO A 40 15.35 -13.65 -16.06
C PRO A 40 14.34 -14.25 -15.07
N ALA A 41 14.84 -14.99 -14.08
CA ALA A 41 14.00 -15.54 -13.02
C ALA A 41 13.20 -14.40 -12.35
N PRO A 42 11.92 -14.60 -12.02
CA PRO A 42 11.13 -13.59 -11.33
C PRO A 42 11.83 -13.20 -10.03
N PRO A 43 11.84 -11.92 -9.66
CA PRO A 43 12.44 -11.48 -8.41
C PRO A 43 11.78 -12.20 -7.22
N PRO A 44 12.55 -12.52 -6.16
CA PRO A 44 11.99 -13.16 -4.98
C PRO A 44 10.87 -12.28 -4.38
N PRO A 45 9.85 -12.90 -3.78
CA PRO A 45 8.74 -12.15 -3.18
C PRO A 45 9.25 -11.22 -2.07
N ASP A 46 8.70 -9.99 -2.00
CA ASP A 46 9.00 -9.05 -0.91
C ASP A 46 8.53 -9.64 0.41
N THR A 47 9.44 -9.90 1.31
CA THR A 47 9.14 -10.40 2.67
C THR A 47 8.79 -9.28 3.64
N GLY A 48 8.90 -8.03 3.20
CA GLY A 48 8.73 -6.85 4.05
C GLY A 48 9.90 -6.60 5.02
N ALA A 49 10.95 -7.39 4.99
CA ALA A 49 12.08 -7.22 5.89
C ALA A 49 12.75 -5.85 5.69
N VAL A 50 13.01 -5.16 6.80
CA VAL A 50 13.70 -3.88 6.82
C VAL A 50 14.91 -3.96 7.76
N PRO A 51 16.01 -3.23 7.46
CA PRO A 51 17.14 -3.17 8.37
C PRO A 51 16.73 -2.46 9.67
N SER A 52 17.33 -2.88 10.79
CA SER A 52 17.11 -2.22 12.07
C SER A 52 17.92 -0.93 12.16
N SER A 53 17.35 0.10 12.77
CA SER A 53 18.05 1.34 13.09
C SER A 53 19.00 1.15 14.28
N PRO A 54 19.96 2.06 14.49
CA PRO A 54 20.76 2.07 15.71
C PRO A 54 19.86 2.14 16.96
N PRO A 55 20.25 1.46 18.06
CA PRO A 55 19.51 1.53 19.32
C PRO A 55 19.48 2.96 19.89
N GLY A 56 18.35 3.30 20.52
CA GLY A 56 18.29 4.48 21.35
C GLY A 56 19.01 4.24 22.67
N VAL A 57 19.82 5.20 23.09
CA VAL A 57 20.61 5.15 24.34
C VAL A 57 20.43 6.44 25.10
N LEU A 58 20.21 6.34 26.40
CA LEU A 58 20.05 7.46 27.32
C LEU A 58 20.81 7.18 28.61
N ASP A 59 21.73 8.07 28.95
CA ASP A 59 22.36 8.11 30.27
C ASP A 59 21.59 9.08 31.15
N THR A 60 20.98 8.55 32.21
CA THR A 60 20.15 9.38 33.09
C THR A 60 21.02 10.12 34.11
N PRO A 61 20.56 11.29 34.63
CA PRO A 61 21.28 12.03 35.65
C PRO A 61 21.48 11.23 36.95
N ASP A 62 20.61 10.25 37.20
CA ASP A 62 20.66 9.38 38.37
C ASP A 62 21.70 8.26 38.23
N GLY A 63 22.34 8.09 37.06
CA GLY A 63 23.36 7.09 36.81
C GLY A 63 22.85 5.78 36.22
N TRP A 64 21.61 5.73 35.75
CA TRP A 64 21.10 4.60 34.97
C TRP A 64 21.43 4.76 33.50
N HIS A 65 21.70 3.63 32.81
CA HIS A 65 21.91 3.54 31.39
C HIS A 65 20.71 2.80 30.77
N VAL A 66 19.90 3.52 29.99
CA VAL A 66 18.67 3.03 29.41
C VAL A 66 18.88 2.81 27.90
N THR A 67 18.54 1.62 27.41
CA THR A 67 18.70 1.27 25.99
C THR A 67 17.39 0.68 25.44
N VAL A 68 16.98 1.11 24.25
CA VAL A 68 15.86 0.54 23.52
C VAL A 68 16.32 0.19 22.11
N ALA A 69 15.97 -1.01 21.62
CA ALA A 69 16.39 -1.49 20.31
C ALA A 69 15.29 -2.30 19.63
N GLY A 70 15.26 -2.23 18.30
CA GLY A 70 14.46 -3.09 17.44
C GLY A 70 15.31 -4.10 16.70
N SER A 71 14.74 -5.23 16.33
CA SER A 71 15.34 -6.28 15.51
C SER A 71 14.30 -7.09 14.76
N ASN A 72 14.70 -7.75 13.66
CA ASN A 72 13.82 -8.58 12.83
C ASN A 72 12.55 -7.84 12.39
N GLU A 73 12.70 -6.59 12.03
CA GLU A 73 11.59 -5.74 11.66
C GLU A 73 11.08 -6.08 10.26
N THR A 74 9.76 -6.12 10.13
CA THR A 74 9.08 -6.37 8.86
C THR A 74 7.97 -5.36 8.66
N LEU A 75 7.92 -4.77 7.47
CA LEU A 75 6.92 -3.81 7.02
C LEU A 75 6.48 -4.23 5.62
N LEU A 76 5.45 -5.08 5.54
CA LEU A 76 4.97 -5.64 4.27
C LEU A 76 3.68 -4.95 3.86
N PRO A 77 3.66 -4.19 2.75
CA PRO A 77 2.42 -3.72 2.17
C PRO A 77 1.61 -4.90 1.66
N VAL A 78 0.33 -4.92 1.96
CA VAL A 78 -0.60 -5.95 1.49
C VAL A 78 -1.81 -5.32 0.81
N ALA A 79 -2.44 -6.08 -0.07
CA ALA A 79 -3.66 -5.61 -0.71
C ALA A 79 -4.75 -5.32 0.33
N PRO A 80 -5.38 -4.13 0.29
CA PRO A 80 -6.47 -3.82 1.20
C PRO A 80 -7.64 -4.78 1.00
N LEU A 81 -8.30 -5.15 2.08
CA LEU A 81 -9.54 -5.94 2.03
C LEU A 81 -10.74 -5.13 1.51
N THR A 82 -10.56 -3.82 1.33
CA THR A 82 -11.56 -2.93 0.75
C THR A 82 -11.14 -2.52 -0.66
N THR A 83 -12.12 -2.23 -1.52
CA THR A 83 -11.86 -1.75 -2.89
C THR A 83 -11.52 -0.25 -2.96
N ALA A 84 -11.45 0.44 -1.82
CA ALA A 84 -11.15 1.86 -1.77
C ALA A 84 -9.69 2.13 -2.16
N VAL A 85 -9.48 2.89 -3.21
CA VAL A 85 -8.15 3.25 -3.73
C VAL A 85 -7.30 4.08 -2.75
N SER A 86 -7.95 4.71 -1.77
CA SER A 86 -7.31 5.49 -0.71
C SER A 86 -7.01 4.69 0.56
N SER A 87 -7.32 3.39 0.59
CA SER A 87 -6.96 2.52 1.72
C SER A 87 -5.57 1.93 1.53
N ARG A 88 -4.84 1.83 2.64
CA ARG A 88 -3.52 1.17 2.72
C ARG A 88 -3.55 0.15 3.85
N GLU A 89 -2.98 -1.01 3.61
CA GLU A 89 -2.85 -2.05 4.64
C GLU A 89 -1.41 -2.59 4.69
N TYR A 90 -0.96 -2.90 5.90
CA TYR A 90 0.39 -3.36 6.16
C TYR A 90 0.36 -4.52 7.14
N LEU A 91 1.25 -5.49 6.95
CA LEU A 91 1.62 -6.46 7.98
C LEU A 91 2.90 -5.96 8.66
N VAL A 92 2.82 -5.75 9.96
CA VAL A 92 3.92 -5.23 10.78
C VAL A 92 4.42 -6.30 11.70
N GLY A 93 5.73 -6.43 11.80
CA GLY A 93 6.42 -7.32 12.73
C GLY A 93 7.72 -6.73 13.23
N GLY A 94 8.22 -7.27 14.31
CA GLY A 94 9.50 -6.89 14.92
C GLY A 94 9.65 -7.38 16.34
N THR A 95 10.88 -7.40 16.83
CA THR A 95 11.19 -7.68 18.23
C THR A 95 11.83 -6.45 18.83
N PHE A 96 11.21 -5.90 19.86
CA PHE A 96 11.65 -4.71 20.55
C PHE A 96 12.10 -5.06 21.96
N THR A 97 13.28 -4.58 22.34
CA THR A 97 13.90 -4.86 23.64
C THR A 97 14.20 -3.55 24.37
N GLY A 98 13.83 -3.50 25.63
CA GLY A 98 14.21 -2.44 26.54
C GLY A 98 15.14 -2.98 27.62
N LYS A 99 16.22 -2.26 27.92
CA LYS A 99 17.20 -2.62 28.95
C LYS A 99 17.57 -1.41 29.78
N VAL A 100 17.58 -1.58 31.08
CA VAL A 100 18.10 -0.62 32.03
C VAL A 100 19.30 -1.25 32.74
N SER A 101 20.42 -0.57 32.80
CA SER A 101 21.66 -1.09 33.39
C SER A 101 22.39 0.03 34.16
N GLY A 102 23.36 -0.35 34.98
CA GLY A 102 24.11 0.58 35.82
C GLY A 102 23.73 0.48 37.29
N GLY A 103 24.17 1.45 38.10
CA GLY A 103 23.93 1.55 39.50
C GLY A 103 23.49 2.98 39.85
N GLY A 104 22.23 3.31 39.57
CA GLY A 104 21.69 4.63 39.83
C GLY A 104 21.59 4.96 41.34
N LYS A 105 21.57 6.25 41.65
CA LYS A 105 21.39 6.75 43.01
C LYS A 105 19.99 6.50 43.55
N THR A 106 19.01 6.35 42.66
CA THR A 106 17.61 6.08 42.98
C THR A 106 17.30 4.62 42.70
N LYS A 107 16.35 4.05 43.42
CA LYS A 107 15.94 2.66 43.26
C LYS A 107 15.09 2.51 41.98
N LEU A 108 15.50 1.61 41.11
CA LEU A 108 14.70 1.23 39.93
C LEU A 108 13.44 0.45 40.36
N THR A 109 12.27 0.92 39.97
CA THR A 109 10.98 0.28 40.26
C THR A 109 10.47 -0.55 39.08
N GLY A 110 10.98 -0.29 37.88
CA GLY A 110 10.62 -0.98 36.66
C GLY A 110 10.38 -0.01 35.50
N GLY A 111 9.32 -0.24 34.74
CA GLY A 111 8.98 0.61 33.63
C GLY A 111 7.96 0.00 32.68
N THR A 112 7.85 0.61 31.49
CA THR A 112 7.00 0.10 30.41
C THR A 112 7.74 0.18 29.07
N LEU A 113 7.51 -0.81 28.23
CA LEU A 113 7.89 -0.82 26.82
C LEU A 113 6.63 -0.86 25.96
N GLU A 114 6.41 0.17 25.18
CA GLU A 114 5.34 0.23 24.18
C GLU A 114 5.95 0.12 22.79
N ALA A 115 5.36 -0.73 21.94
CA ALA A 115 5.81 -0.92 20.57
C ALA A 115 4.65 -0.86 19.59
N GLY A 116 4.91 -0.33 18.40
CA GLY A 116 3.91 -0.17 17.38
C GLY A 116 4.48 0.34 16.06
N ALA A 117 3.62 0.99 15.26
CA ALA A 117 4.00 1.59 14.01
C ALA A 117 3.54 3.05 13.91
N GLN A 118 4.28 3.83 13.13
CA GLN A 118 3.91 5.17 12.70
C GLN A 118 3.66 5.13 11.20
N ILE A 119 2.51 5.65 10.77
CA ILE A 119 2.12 5.71 9.38
C ILE A 119 1.95 7.17 9.00
N GLY A 120 2.68 7.58 7.99
CA GLY A 120 2.55 8.89 7.35
C GLY A 120 1.80 8.75 6.03
N CYS A 121 0.92 9.68 5.74
CA CYS A 121 0.29 9.83 4.44
C CYS A 121 0.67 11.20 3.86
N GLY A 122 1.12 11.24 2.62
CA GLY A 122 1.52 12.49 1.98
C GLY A 122 0.35 13.45 1.79
N ILE A 123 -0.80 12.92 1.41
CA ILE A 123 -2.04 13.69 1.20
C ILE A 123 -3.19 12.88 1.75
N VAL A 124 -4.04 13.48 2.57
CA VAL A 124 -5.28 12.87 3.05
C VAL A 124 -6.44 13.38 2.20
N SER A 125 -7.19 12.46 1.59
CA SER A 125 -8.44 12.77 0.91
C SER A 125 -9.55 12.87 1.96
N ASP A 126 -10.20 14.03 2.03
CA ASP A 126 -11.39 14.22 2.86
C ASP A 126 -12.65 13.78 2.08
N GLU A 127 -13.67 14.57 2.03
CA GLU A 127 -14.89 14.23 1.32
C GLU A 127 -14.75 14.37 -0.20
N THR A 128 -15.36 13.44 -0.94
CA THR A 128 -15.55 13.55 -2.39
C THR A 128 -17.01 13.93 -2.64
N GLU A 129 -17.25 15.16 -3.01
CA GLU A 129 -18.58 15.60 -3.46
C GLU A 129 -18.72 15.33 -4.97
N ILE A 130 -19.70 14.53 -5.34
CA ILE A 130 -20.08 14.33 -6.74
C ILE A 130 -21.41 15.05 -6.93
N ASN A 131 -21.39 16.18 -7.63
CA ASN A 131 -22.58 16.92 -7.99
C ASN A 131 -22.96 16.57 -9.43
N PRO A 132 -23.96 15.69 -9.66
CA PRO A 132 -24.54 15.51 -10.99
C PRO A 132 -25.38 16.75 -11.34
N GLY A 133 -24.89 17.55 -12.25
CA GLY A 133 -25.62 18.71 -12.78
C GLY A 133 -26.36 18.34 -14.06
N LEU A 134 -27.66 18.49 -14.06
CA LEU A 134 -28.47 18.45 -15.27
C LEU A 134 -28.73 19.90 -15.70
N SER A 135 -28.10 20.35 -16.79
CA SER A 135 -28.37 21.68 -17.34
C SER A 135 -29.29 21.57 -18.53
N PHE A 136 -30.44 22.22 -18.39
CA PHE A 136 -31.40 22.45 -19.47
C PHE A 136 -31.19 23.88 -19.98
N SER A 137 -30.69 24.04 -21.19
CA SER A 137 -30.58 25.34 -21.83
C SER A 137 -31.44 25.39 -23.07
N PRO A 138 -32.72 25.87 -22.97
CA PRO A 138 -33.51 26.17 -24.13
C PRO A 138 -32.98 27.47 -24.77
N GLY A 139 -32.34 27.34 -25.91
CA GLY A 139 -31.87 28.51 -26.69
C GLY A 139 -32.82 28.74 -27.86
N ILE A 140 -33.49 29.90 -27.86
CA ILE A 140 -34.24 30.38 -29.05
C ILE A 140 -33.38 31.46 -29.70
N LYS A 141 -32.81 31.16 -30.87
CA LYS A 141 -32.15 32.18 -31.71
C LYS A 141 -33.22 32.75 -32.65
N ILE A 142 -33.58 33.99 -32.47
CA ILE A 142 -34.46 34.72 -33.38
C ILE A 142 -33.55 35.50 -34.36
N PRO A 143 -33.43 35.10 -35.64
CA PRO A 143 -32.67 35.89 -36.59
C PRO A 143 -33.42 37.16 -36.94
N PHE A 144 -32.74 38.28 -36.99
CA PHE A 144 -33.28 39.64 -37.26
C PHE A 144 -33.74 39.81 -38.72
N THR A 145 -33.65 38.77 -39.56
CA THR A 145 -33.92 38.81 -40.99
C THR A 145 -35.13 37.96 -41.44
N GLY A 146 -36.14 37.74 -40.58
CA GLY A 146 -37.44 37.24 -40.98
C GLY A 146 -37.57 35.83 -41.52
N SER A 147 -36.55 34.97 -41.38
CA SER A 147 -36.63 33.54 -41.64
C SER A 147 -36.82 32.75 -40.34
N ALA A 148 -37.54 31.61 -40.46
CA ALA A 148 -37.90 30.76 -39.32
C ALA A 148 -36.67 30.45 -38.43
N GLY A 149 -36.73 30.78 -37.15
CA GLY A 149 -35.64 30.57 -36.21
C GLY A 149 -35.49 29.08 -35.85
N ASP A 150 -34.30 28.61 -35.87
CA ASP A 150 -33.96 27.26 -35.37
C ASP A 150 -34.01 27.23 -33.84
N ALA A 151 -34.90 26.39 -33.32
CA ALA A 151 -34.93 26.07 -31.89
C ALA A 151 -33.94 24.92 -31.60
N SER A 152 -32.89 25.19 -30.92
CA SER A 152 -31.95 24.12 -30.46
C SER A 152 -32.24 23.81 -28.98
N LEU A 153 -32.52 22.54 -28.71
CA LEU A 153 -32.65 22.01 -27.36
C LEU A 153 -31.33 21.33 -27.02
N GLY A 154 -30.48 21.99 -26.25
CA GLY A 154 -29.24 21.44 -25.76
C GLY A 154 -29.46 20.81 -24.37
N THR A 155 -29.36 19.48 -24.28
CA THR A 155 -29.27 18.78 -22.99
C THR A 155 -27.80 18.50 -22.71
N GLY A 156 -27.24 19.13 -21.66
CA GLY A 156 -25.90 18.88 -21.18
C GLY A 156 -25.93 18.16 -19.83
N ILE A 157 -25.28 17.01 -19.75
CA ILE A 157 -25.02 16.33 -18.47
C ILE A 157 -23.59 16.74 -18.06
N SER A 158 -23.46 17.50 -16.98
CA SER A 158 -22.15 17.83 -16.40
C SER A 158 -21.96 17.06 -15.09
N LEU A 159 -20.89 16.30 -15.00
CA LEU A 159 -20.47 15.65 -13.78
C LEU A 159 -19.32 16.50 -13.19
N GLN A 160 -19.60 17.20 -12.09
CA GLN A 160 -18.56 17.95 -11.36
C GLN A 160 -18.25 17.21 -10.09
N GLY A 161 -17.01 16.68 -10.00
CA GLY A 161 -16.47 16.12 -8.78
C GLY A 161 -15.51 17.11 -8.10
N LYS A 162 -15.72 17.39 -6.82
CA LYS A 162 -14.77 18.11 -5.97
C LYS A 162 -14.14 17.13 -5.00
N VAL A 163 -12.81 17.07 -5.00
CA VAL A 163 -12.04 16.29 -4.03
C VAL A 163 -11.32 17.28 -3.13
N TYR A 164 -11.61 17.24 -1.84
CA TYR A 164 -10.92 18.04 -0.85
C TYR A 164 -9.66 17.30 -0.40
N LEU A 165 -8.49 17.90 -0.63
CA LEU A 165 -7.19 17.38 -0.22
C LEU A 165 -6.69 18.17 0.97
N LYS A 166 -6.28 17.46 2.03
CA LYS A 166 -5.63 18.05 3.21
C LYS A 166 -4.14 17.70 3.23
N PRO A 167 -3.31 18.52 3.88
CA PRO A 167 -1.91 18.17 4.15
C PRO A 167 -1.80 16.82 4.83
N GLY A 168 -0.70 16.11 4.58
CA GLY A 168 -0.45 14.81 5.14
C GLY A 168 -0.44 14.78 6.67
N THR A 169 -0.77 13.64 7.22
CA THR A 169 -0.78 13.38 8.66
C THR A 169 0.10 12.19 9.00
N VAL A 170 0.59 12.16 10.23
CA VAL A 170 1.26 11.01 10.82
C VAL A 170 0.36 10.44 11.92
N THR A 171 0.03 9.17 11.78
CA THR A 171 -0.77 8.43 12.76
C THR A 171 0.13 7.46 13.51
N ILE A 172 0.07 7.49 14.83
CA ILE A 172 0.77 6.55 15.71
C ILE A 172 -0.21 5.43 16.07
N VAL A 173 0.20 4.19 15.81
CA VAL A 173 -0.60 2.99 16.06
C VAL A 173 0.14 2.14 17.10
N PRO A 174 -0.20 2.25 18.40
CA PRO A 174 0.34 1.36 19.41
C PRO A 174 -0.24 -0.05 19.20
N ILE A 175 0.64 -1.06 19.25
CA ILE A 175 0.23 -2.46 19.04
C ILE A 175 0.24 -3.22 20.34
N ASP A 176 1.33 -3.11 21.12
CA ASP A 176 1.44 -3.76 22.42
C ASP A 176 2.23 -2.92 23.40
N LYS A 177 1.90 -3.09 24.69
CA LYS A 177 2.56 -2.42 25.80
C LYS A 177 2.82 -3.39 26.93
N LYS A 178 4.08 -3.53 27.34
CA LYS A 178 4.50 -4.41 28.41
C LYS A 178 5.08 -3.64 29.58
N SER A 179 4.49 -3.78 30.75
CA SER A 179 5.09 -3.32 32.01
C SER A 179 6.06 -4.37 32.52
N PHE A 180 7.15 -3.93 33.12
CA PHE A 180 8.17 -4.81 33.67
C PHE A 180 8.63 -4.33 35.05
N LYS A 181 9.11 -5.28 35.83
CA LYS A 181 9.82 -5.03 37.09
C LYS A 181 11.23 -5.60 36.93
N GLY A 182 12.25 -4.80 37.19
CA GLY A 182 13.65 -5.19 37.00
C GLY A 182 14.28 -4.45 35.81
N THR A 183 15.26 -5.08 35.16
CA THR A 183 16.23 -4.40 34.26
C THR A 183 16.02 -4.64 32.78
N GLY A 184 15.04 -5.44 32.40
CA GLY A 184 14.86 -5.75 30.98
C GLY A 184 13.46 -6.22 30.62
N THR A 185 13.07 -5.95 29.37
CA THR A 185 11.77 -6.34 28.82
C THR A 185 11.86 -6.55 27.33
N ARG A 186 10.89 -7.29 26.77
CA ARG A 186 10.78 -7.54 25.34
C ARG A 186 9.32 -7.58 24.92
N VAL A 187 9.04 -6.99 23.78
CA VAL A 187 7.77 -7.10 23.04
C VAL A 187 8.10 -7.67 21.67
N THR A 188 7.40 -8.73 21.27
CA THR A 188 7.54 -9.32 19.93
C THR A 188 6.19 -9.23 19.21
N ILE A 189 6.19 -8.62 18.05
CA ILE A 189 5.04 -8.41 17.17
C ILE A 189 5.26 -9.23 15.91
N THR A 190 4.27 -10.00 15.47
CA THR A 190 4.38 -10.80 14.26
C THR A 190 3.10 -10.71 13.45
N GLY A 191 3.22 -10.20 12.22
CA GLY A 191 2.14 -10.20 11.24
C GLY A 191 0.88 -9.44 11.67
N VAL A 192 1.02 -8.39 12.48
CA VAL A 192 -0.12 -7.56 12.89
C VAL A 192 -0.54 -6.70 11.71
N ARG A 193 -1.82 -6.82 11.33
CA ARG A 193 -2.41 -6.05 10.23
C ARG A 193 -2.84 -4.67 10.72
N ILE A 194 -2.35 -3.66 10.04
CA ILE A 194 -2.73 -2.27 10.27
C ILE A 194 -3.36 -1.72 8.99
N LYS A 195 -4.52 -1.09 9.13
CA LYS A 195 -5.24 -0.43 8.05
C LYS A 195 -5.25 1.09 8.27
N PHE A 196 -5.04 1.83 7.19
CA PHE A 196 -5.13 3.28 7.16
C PHE A 196 -5.97 3.71 5.96
N ASP A 197 -7.02 4.48 6.20
CA ASP A 197 -7.93 4.97 5.17
C ASP A 197 -7.64 6.43 4.79
N GLN A 198 -8.20 6.87 3.68
CA GLN A 198 -8.12 8.25 3.16
C GLN A 198 -6.70 8.68 2.75
N CYS A 199 -5.77 7.75 2.54
CA CYS A 199 -4.43 8.06 2.07
C CYS A 199 -4.40 8.17 0.55
N ALA A 200 -4.23 9.38 0.03
CA ALA A 200 -4.01 9.64 -1.39
C ALA A 200 -2.52 9.84 -1.67
N GLY A 201 -2.01 9.11 -2.66
CA GLY A 201 -0.60 9.18 -3.02
C GLY A 201 0.31 8.30 -2.16
N GLN A 202 1.52 8.77 -1.94
CA GLN A 202 2.59 8.04 -1.24
C GLN A 202 2.31 7.90 0.25
N SER A 203 2.59 6.72 0.80
CA SER A 203 2.53 6.47 2.24
C SER A 203 3.90 6.05 2.77
N PHE A 204 4.10 6.31 4.05
CA PHE A 204 5.34 6.07 4.76
C PHE A 204 5.03 5.30 6.02
N ILE A 205 5.79 4.24 6.29
CA ILE A 205 5.59 3.45 7.49
C ILE A 205 6.93 3.15 8.15
N ARG A 206 6.96 3.18 9.48
CA ARG A 206 8.09 2.71 10.31
C ARG A 206 7.58 2.12 11.60
N THR A 207 8.37 1.26 12.19
CA THR A 207 8.17 0.77 13.55
C THR A 207 8.63 1.81 14.57
N TYR A 208 8.11 1.72 15.78
CA TYR A 208 8.66 2.45 16.94
C TYR A 208 8.58 1.59 18.19
N ALA A 209 9.44 1.92 19.15
CA ALA A 209 9.34 1.39 20.50
C ALA A 209 9.73 2.48 21.51
N THR A 210 8.86 2.73 22.49
CA THR A 210 9.11 3.69 23.55
C THR A 210 9.30 2.96 24.86
N LEU A 211 10.48 3.14 25.46
CA LEU A 211 10.84 2.61 26.77
C LEU A 211 10.73 3.73 27.79
N THR A 212 9.90 3.52 28.81
CA THR A 212 9.84 4.36 30.01
C THR A 212 10.50 3.58 31.15
N SER A 213 11.55 4.12 31.72
CA SER A 213 12.19 3.61 32.92
C SER A 213 11.75 4.42 34.12
N SER A 214 11.25 3.77 35.17
CA SER A 214 10.71 4.41 36.36
C SER A 214 11.56 4.08 37.58
N THR A 215 11.92 5.10 38.31
CA THR A 215 12.54 4.99 39.63
C THR A 215 11.54 5.48 40.72
N ASP A 216 11.96 5.51 41.98
CA ASP A 216 11.11 6.03 43.03
C ASP A 216 10.77 7.54 42.86
N ASN A 217 11.58 8.28 42.09
CA ASN A 217 11.46 9.74 41.98
C ASN A 217 11.37 10.27 40.55
N THR A 218 11.77 9.49 39.52
CA THR A 218 11.90 9.96 38.13
C THR A 218 11.38 8.94 37.15
N ASP A 219 10.89 9.45 36.02
CA ASP A 219 10.59 8.67 34.81
C ASP A 219 11.47 9.17 33.66
N ASP A 220 12.21 8.26 33.05
CA ASP A 220 13.05 8.52 31.91
C ASP A 220 12.47 7.84 30.67
N VAL A 221 12.27 8.59 29.60
CA VAL A 221 11.61 8.10 28.37
C VAL A 221 12.57 8.18 27.19
N ILE A 222 12.73 7.07 26.49
CA ILE A 222 13.50 7.00 25.26
C ILE A 222 12.73 6.25 24.19
N THR A 223 12.85 6.72 22.95
CA THR A 223 12.15 6.12 21.80
C THR A 223 13.15 5.63 20.76
N TYR A 224 12.97 4.40 20.33
CA TYR A 224 13.56 3.82 19.15
C TYR A 224 12.64 4.06 17.95
N LEU A 225 13.22 4.46 16.82
CA LEU A 225 12.50 4.61 15.56
C LEU A 225 13.16 3.72 14.51
N GLY A 226 12.42 2.78 13.95
CA GLY A 226 12.85 1.93 12.85
C GLY A 226 13.04 2.70 11.55
N VAL A 227 13.59 2.02 10.54
CA VAL A 227 13.79 2.59 9.21
C VAL A 227 12.44 2.86 8.56
N THR A 228 12.29 4.03 7.95
CA THR A 228 11.08 4.40 7.21
C THR A 228 11.06 3.71 5.85
N LYS A 229 10.02 2.92 5.58
CA LYS A 229 9.73 2.35 4.26
C LYS A 229 8.72 3.26 3.55
N VAL A 230 9.01 3.60 2.32
CA VAL A 230 8.11 4.33 1.41
C VAL A 230 7.32 3.33 0.60
N VAL A 231 6.01 3.56 0.40
CA VAL A 231 5.08 2.63 -0.25
C VAL A 231 4.10 3.36 -1.17
#